data_c04032c83db44ca66733be7d14d4a441
#
_entry.id   c04032c83db44ca66733be7d14d4a441
#
_cell.length_a   1.000
_cell.length_b   1.000
_cell.length_c   1.000
_cell.angle_alpha   90.00
_cell.angle_beta   90.00
_cell.angle_gamma   90.00
#
_symmetry.space_group_name_H-M   'P 1'
#
loop_
_entity.id
_entity.type
_entity.pdbx_description
1 polymer ?
#
loop_
_entity_poly.entity_id
_entity_poly.type
_entity_poly.pdbx_seq_one_letter_code
_entity_poly.pdbx_strand_id
1 'polypeptide(L)'
;MTLLIGEVLSGLDPSSDSWVYAETKIIPSISVSERYDTNVFFAPREFVPPGTKLWDFVTTVAPQVQVLNRNQQADTSVKAGVGGNVFINNPDLAFISTNLDATSKLDGLIGRLLPGAKLLLTESFRYTPEPPAFLTGGKPPPTADPFTRGLQGFRANTFANIASAQGAYALSRTVSLRGDYSYSLFRAGSFFVESTAGGPTFFDTNIHRWSVGPSLRLSRGDTLTLKYQDTQMNQSGAATDLHFSTRAALGEYVIRTPDWTATLTGGATYLEQTNNLFASGGLVLAWNYDRSTRLQISGSRDIVPGFFAISGALISNTVSMSIEHRLSQVLSLAGNVNYAFSATTPGEAQTYESYSGTVLFKYLVTRTLSTSLSYTYSHFSIESPQSVPFVVPRQFVMFSIDARWE
;
A
#
# COMPACT_ATOMS: atom_id res chain seq x y z
N MET A 1 11.21 22.54 16.56
CA MET A 1 12.38 22.39 17.46
C MET A 1 13.43 21.64 16.69
N THR A 2 14.43 22.34 16.18
CA THR A 2 15.52 21.79 15.37
C THR A 2 16.64 21.38 16.30
N LEU A 3 16.82 20.08 16.52
CA LEU A 3 17.97 19.54 17.26
C LEU A 3 19.11 19.30 16.27
N LEU A 4 20.15 20.12 16.34
CA LEU A 4 21.42 19.89 15.69
C LEU A 4 22.25 18.92 16.54
N ILE A 5 22.25 17.64 16.18
CA ILE A 5 23.16 16.65 16.80
C ILE A 5 24.39 16.57 15.89
N GLY A 6 25.46 17.23 16.31
CA GLY A 6 26.78 17.09 15.71
C GLY A 6 27.50 15.90 16.33
N GLU A 7 27.61 14.77 15.63
CA GLU A 7 28.56 13.71 15.99
C GLU A 7 29.93 14.00 15.36
N VAL A 8 30.88 14.25 16.22
CA VAL A 8 32.32 14.34 15.88
C VAL A 8 32.87 12.91 15.79
N LEU A 9 33.02 12.40 14.59
CA LEU A 9 33.87 11.24 14.31
C LEU A 9 35.32 11.75 14.16
N SER A 10 36.06 11.75 15.28
CA SER A 10 37.49 12.00 15.31
C SER A 10 38.27 10.80 14.78
N GLY A 11 38.85 10.93 13.62
CA GLY A 11 39.87 10.01 13.16
C GLY A 11 39.90 9.68 11.68
N LEU A 12 40.02 10.69 10.80
CA LEU A 12 40.57 10.58 9.43
C LEU A 12 40.93 11.96 8.93
N ASP A 13 42.22 12.13 8.61
CA ASP A 13 42.93 13.17 7.85
C ASP A 13 42.34 14.60 7.75
N PRO A 14 43.04 15.65 8.24
CA PRO A 14 42.53 17.03 8.32
C PRO A 14 42.66 17.84 7.02
N SER A 15 42.67 17.25 5.84
CA SER A 15 42.87 17.97 4.57
C SER A 15 41.68 18.07 3.63
N SER A 16 40.47 17.74 4.07
CA SER A 16 39.25 18.01 3.29
C SER A 16 38.15 18.60 4.17
N ASP A 17 38.23 19.92 4.39
CA ASP A 17 37.18 20.71 5.04
C ASP A 17 35.91 20.80 4.18
N SER A 18 35.12 19.74 4.16
CA SER A 18 33.70 19.84 3.87
C SER A 18 32.93 19.31 5.07
N TRP A 19 32.61 20.20 6.00
CA TRP A 19 31.68 19.90 7.12
C TRP A 19 30.34 19.52 6.55
N VAL A 20 30.04 18.24 6.55
CA VAL A 20 28.77 17.71 6.09
C VAL A 20 27.77 17.73 7.24
N TYR A 21 26.93 18.74 7.26
CA TYR A 21 25.83 18.81 8.20
C TYR A 21 24.83 17.67 7.91
N ALA A 22 24.70 16.73 8.84
CA ALA A 22 23.55 15.83 8.87
C ALA A 22 22.35 16.63 9.36
N GLU A 23 21.33 16.79 8.51
CA GLU A 23 20.09 17.44 8.91
C GLU A 23 19.12 16.36 9.41
N THR A 24 18.76 16.42 10.70
CA THR A 24 17.69 15.60 11.28
C THR A 24 16.52 16.50 11.65
N LYS A 25 15.34 16.20 11.07
CA LYS A 25 14.10 16.93 11.34
C LYS A 25 13.09 15.96 11.96
N ILE A 26 12.53 16.35 13.10
CA ILE A 26 11.47 15.62 13.80
C ILE A 26 10.18 16.42 13.65
N ILE A 27 9.15 15.78 13.08
CA ILE A 27 7.87 16.40 12.75
C ILE A 27 6.77 15.63 13.49
N PRO A 28 6.38 16.07 14.69
CA PRO A 28 5.21 15.54 15.37
C PRO A 28 3.93 16.00 14.68
N SER A 29 2.90 15.17 14.73
CA SER A 29 1.56 15.48 14.27
C SER A 29 0.52 14.73 15.08
N ILE A 30 -0.69 15.26 15.10
CA ILE A 30 -1.85 14.61 15.69
C ILE A 30 -3.05 14.81 14.78
N SER A 31 -3.83 13.75 14.59
CA SER A 31 -5.12 13.79 13.91
C SER A 31 -6.23 13.41 14.89
N VAL A 32 -7.31 14.16 14.87
CA VAL A 32 -8.56 13.82 15.56
C VAL A 32 -9.65 13.77 14.52
N SER A 33 -10.37 12.66 14.46
CA SER A 33 -11.45 12.52 13.49
C SER A 33 -12.69 11.88 14.09
N GLU A 34 -13.83 12.25 13.51
CA GLU A 34 -15.13 11.67 13.76
C GLU A 34 -15.68 11.08 12.47
N ARG A 35 -16.07 9.80 12.50
CA ARG A 35 -16.57 9.08 11.34
C ARG A 35 -17.93 8.46 11.63
N TYR A 36 -18.94 8.82 10.85
CA TYR A 36 -20.17 8.05 10.75
C TYR A 36 -19.99 6.94 9.73
N ASP A 37 -20.19 5.69 10.13
CA ASP A 37 -19.91 4.49 9.33
C ASP A 37 -21.12 3.57 9.35
N THR A 38 -21.64 3.19 8.19
CA THR A 38 -22.86 2.37 8.06
C THR A 38 -22.63 0.88 8.30
N ASN A 39 -21.37 0.43 8.29
CA ASN A 39 -21.04 -0.99 8.50
C ASN A 39 -19.66 -1.16 9.13
N VAL A 40 -19.60 -1.01 10.46
CA VAL A 40 -18.34 -1.13 11.22
C VAL A 40 -17.83 -2.55 11.37
N PHE A 41 -18.63 -3.56 11.05
CA PHE A 41 -18.26 -4.97 11.11
C PHE A 41 -17.65 -5.51 9.81
N PHE A 42 -17.80 -4.78 8.70
CA PHE A 42 -17.44 -5.24 7.35
C PHE A 42 -18.12 -6.58 7.00
N ALA A 43 -19.33 -6.75 7.45
CA ALA A 43 -20.05 -8.01 7.33
C ALA A 43 -21.48 -7.80 6.80
N PRO A 44 -22.06 -8.75 6.06
CA PRO A 44 -23.49 -8.79 5.82
C PRO A 44 -24.27 -8.90 7.14
N ARG A 45 -25.49 -8.41 7.15
CA ARG A 45 -26.34 -8.34 8.36
C ARG A 45 -26.55 -9.70 9.05
N GLU A 46 -26.66 -10.76 8.26
CA GLU A 46 -26.89 -12.14 8.72
C GLU A 46 -25.74 -12.71 9.57
N PHE A 47 -24.53 -12.15 9.43
CA PHE A 47 -23.36 -12.55 10.20
C PHE A 47 -23.16 -11.73 11.49
N VAL A 48 -23.99 -10.73 11.71
CA VAL A 48 -23.88 -9.88 12.90
C VAL A 48 -24.98 -10.26 13.90
N PRO A 49 -24.66 -10.41 15.20
CA PRO A 49 -25.64 -10.83 16.22
C PRO A 49 -26.92 -10.00 16.19
N PRO A 50 -28.10 -10.63 16.40
CA PRO A 50 -29.37 -9.91 16.49
C PRO A 50 -29.31 -8.80 17.55
N GLY A 51 -29.88 -7.63 17.23
CA GLY A 51 -29.86 -6.48 18.13
C GLY A 51 -28.64 -5.58 18.02
N THR A 52 -27.52 -6.04 17.44
CA THR A 52 -26.32 -5.23 17.23
C THR A 52 -26.54 -4.22 16.08
N LYS A 53 -26.12 -2.98 16.28
CA LYS A 53 -26.16 -1.95 15.24
C LYS A 53 -24.98 -2.11 14.30
N LEU A 54 -25.23 -2.21 12.99
CA LEU A 54 -24.16 -2.24 11.97
C LEU A 54 -23.44 -0.89 11.86
N TRP A 55 -24.14 0.20 12.12
CA TRP A 55 -23.60 1.56 11.98
C TRP A 55 -23.09 2.09 13.32
N ASP A 56 -22.12 2.98 13.24
CA ASP A 56 -21.56 3.65 14.42
C ASP A 56 -20.99 5.04 14.11
N PHE A 57 -20.80 5.81 15.16
CA PHE A 57 -19.89 6.95 15.19
C PHE A 57 -18.58 6.51 15.81
N VAL A 58 -17.48 6.78 15.10
CA VAL A 58 -16.14 6.33 15.48
C VAL A 58 -15.26 7.55 15.68
N THR A 59 -14.90 7.81 16.93
CA THR A 59 -13.91 8.84 17.27
C THR A 59 -12.52 8.24 17.22
N THR A 60 -11.61 8.87 16.48
CA THR A 60 -10.22 8.43 16.36
C THR A 60 -9.29 9.55 16.80
N VAL A 61 -8.31 9.22 17.66
CA VAL A 61 -7.19 10.11 18.01
C VAL A 61 -5.89 9.41 17.59
N ALA A 62 -5.13 10.04 16.70
CA ALA A 62 -3.96 9.42 16.08
C ALA A 62 -2.72 10.34 16.13
N PRO A 63 -1.93 10.31 17.22
CA PRO A 63 -0.61 10.91 17.25
C PRO A 63 0.37 10.16 16.33
N GLN A 64 1.24 10.93 15.66
CA GLN A 64 2.27 10.42 14.76
C GLN A 64 3.55 11.25 14.90
N VAL A 65 4.67 10.64 14.60
CA VAL A 65 5.97 11.30 14.48
C VAL A 65 6.62 10.90 13.16
N GLN A 66 7.15 11.88 12.44
CA GLN A 66 8.01 11.65 11.29
C GLN A 66 9.40 12.14 11.57
N VAL A 67 10.40 11.29 11.34
CA VAL A 67 11.81 11.62 11.44
C VAL A 67 12.40 11.61 10.03
N LEU A 68 12.96 12.73 9.62
CA LEU A 68 13.72 12.86 8.37
C LEU A 68 15.18 13.02 8.72
N ASN A 69 16.04 12.19 8.15
CA ASN A 69 17.48 12.31 8.28
C ASN A 69 18.09 12.37 6.88
N ARG A 70 18.77 13.44 6.56
CA ARG A 70 19.44 13.66 5.29
C ARG A 70 20.92 13.91 5.51
N ASN A 71 21.73 13.08 4.91
CA ASN A 71 23.18 13.24 4.89
C ASN A 71 23.74 12.75 3.56
N GLN A 72 25.04 12.89 3.32
CA GLN A 72 25.67 12.45 2.05
C GLN A 72 25.58 10.93 1.80
N GLN A 73 25.39 10.14 2.83
CA GLN A 73 25.39 8.68 2.73
C GLN A 73 23.97 8.12 2.54
N ALA A 74 22.98 8.76 3.17
CA ALA A 74 21.61 8.27 3.23
C ALA A 74 20.59 9.42 3.27
N ASP A 75 19.41 9.19 2.66
CA ASP A 75 18.20 10.00 2.84
C ASP A 75 17.13 9.06 3.41
N THR A 76 16.86 9.21 4.70
CA THR A 76 16.00 8.33 5.47
C THR A 76 14.78 9.08 6.00
N SER A 77 13.60 8.51 5.82
CA SER A 77 12.34 8.98 6.39
C SER A 77 11.70 7.83 7.16
N VAL A 78 11.39 8.05 8.42
CA VAL A 78 10.63 7.10 9.26
C VAL A 78 9.40 7.81 9.79
N LYS A 79 8.23 7.22 9.59
CA LYS A 79 6.95 7.72 10.09
C LYS A 79 6.31 6.63 10.96
N ALA A 80 6.04 6.92 12.22
CA ALA A 80 5.39 6.04 13.16
C ALA A 80 4.15 6.68 13.76
N GLY A 81 3.08 5.91 13.92
CA GLY A 81 1.82 6.40 14.47
C GLY A 81 1.09 5.34 15.30
N VAL A 82 0.28 5.82 16.21
CA VAL A 82 -0.65 5.04 17.03
C VAL A 82 -2.02 5.70 16.92
N GLY A 83 -3.08 4.91 16.74
CA GLY A 83 -4.47 5.43 16.67
C GLY A 83 -5.35 4.73 17.70
N GLY A 84 -5.98 5.48 18.58
CA GLY A 84 -7.05 5.00 19.45
C GLY A 84 -8.40 5.23 18.79
N ASN A 85 -9.23 4.19 18.70
CA ASN A 85 -10.55 4.24 18.08
C ASN A 85 -11.61 3.84 19.10
N VAL A 86 -12.64 4.68 19.26
CA VAL A 86 -13.75 4.48 20.20
C VAL A 86 -15.05 4.50 19.42
N PHE A 87 -15.94 3.56 19.73
CA PHE A 87 -17.24 3.35 19.08
C PHE A 87 -18.35 3.69 20.06
N ILE A 88 -19.35 4.46 19.63
CA ILE A 88 -20.43 4.91 20.51
C ILE A 88 -21.46 3.80 20.74
N ASN A 89 -21.87 3.10 19.67
CA ASN A 89 -22.89 2.06 19.75
C ASN A 89 -22.33 0.65 20.00
N ASN A 90 -21.07 0.42 19.66
CA ASN A 90 -20.40 -0.87 19.75
C ASN A 90 -19.06 -0.71 20.50
N PRO A 91 -19.08 -0.38 21.82
CA PRO A 91 -17.85 -0.07 22.57
C PRO A 91 -16.84 -1.21 22.61
N ASP A 92 -17.30 -2.45 22.49
CA ASP A 92 -16.43 -3.64 22.42
C ASP A 92 -15.57 -3.69 21.17
N LEU A 93 -15.86 -2.87 20.16
CA LEU A 93 -15.03 -2.70 18.97
C LEU A 93 -13.89 -1.70 19.17
N ALA A 94 -13.76 -1.07 20.34
CA ALA A 94 -12.67 -0.15 20.63
C ALA A 94 -11.31 -0.84 20.46
N PHE A 95 -10.35 -0.17 19.80
CA PHE A 95 -9.05 -0.75 19.52
C PHE A 95 -7.95 0.30 19.40
N ILE A 96 -6.72 -0.20 19.48
CA ILE A 96 -5.50 0.58 19.19
C ILE A 96 -4.90 0.06 17.90
N SER A 97 -4.76 0.93 16.91
CA SER A 97 -4.03 0.66 15.65
C SER A 97 -2.62 1.22 15.74
N THR A 98 -1.68 0.59 15.03
CA THR A 98 -0.32 1.10 14.90
C THR A 98 0.14 1.03 13.45
N ASN A 99 0.97 1.98 13.05
CA ASN A 99 1.61 1.97 11.73
C ASN A 99 3.05 2.45 11.82
N LEU A 100 3.88 1.90 10.95
CA LEU A 100 5.26 2.32 10.73
C LEU A 100 5.52 2.29 9.22
N ASP A 101 6.00 3.41 8.67
CA ASP A 101 6.50 3.48 7.30
C ASP A 101 7.93 4.02 7.34
N ALA A 102 8.87 3.29 6.77
CA ALA A 102 10.27 3.68 6.68
C ALA A 102 10.75 3.60 5.22
N THR A 103 11.54 4.58 4.83
CA THR A 103 12.19 4.61 3.52
C THR A 103 13.61 5.11 3.71
N SER A 104 14.60 4.40 3.16
CA SER A 104 16.00 4.80 3.21
C SER A 104 16.65 4.64 1.84
N LYS A 105 17.11 5.75 1.27
CA LYS A 105 17.97 5.78 0.08
C LYS A 105 19.41 5.78 0.53
N LEU A 106 20.14 4.72 0.22
CA LEU A 106 21.52 4.48 0.65
C LEU A 106 22.52 4.71 -0.50
N ASP A 107 22.16 5.52 -1.50
CA ASP A 107 22.94 5.72 -2.71
C ASP A 107 24.39 6.21 -2.40
N GLY A 108 24.54 7.10 -1.43
CA GLY A 108 25.86 7.62 -1.03
C GLY A 108 26.73 6.57 -0.31
N LEU A 109 26.12 5.74 0.54
CA LEU A 109 26.84 4.68 1.25
C LEU A 109 27.26 3.56 0.29
N ILE A 110 26.33 3.05 -0.51
CA ILE A 110 26.59 1.97 -1.47
C ILE A 110 27.50 2.44 -2.60
N GLY A 111 27.34 3.67 -3.09
CA GLY A 111 28.19 4.25 -4.13
C GLY A 111 29.67 4.39 -3.75
N ARG A 112 30.00 4.46 -2.45
CA ARG A 112 31.38 4.41 -1.97
C ARG A 112 31.98 3.00 -2.06
N LEU A 113 31.17 1.97 -1.80
CA LEU A 113 31.59 0.57 -1.86
C LEU A 113 31.60 0.05 -3.30
N LEU A 114 30.59 0.44 -4.07
CA LEU A 114 30.37 0.01 -5.44
C LEU A 114 29.96 1.22 -6.30
N PRO A 115 30.89 1.91 -6.95
CA PRO A 115 30.58 3.10 -7.75
C PRO A 115 29.53 2.83 -8.82
N GLY A 116 28.51 3.70 -8.90
CA GLY A 116 27.37 3.53 -9.82
C GLY A 116 26.22 2.64 -9.30
N ALA A 117 26.35 2.10 -8.09
CA ALA A 117 25.26 1.39 -7.42
C ALA A 117 24.33 2.34 -6.65
N LYS A 118 23.06 1.95 -6.58
CA LYS A 118 22.01 2.62 -5.81
C LYS A 118 21.24 1.57 -5.03
N LEU A 119 20.76 1.93 -3.84
CA LEU A 119 19.95 1.06 -3.00
C LEU A 119 18.84 1.85 -2.30
N LEU A 120 17.61 1.38 -2.46
CA LEU A 120 16.42 1.85 -1.77
C LEU A 120 15.89 0.74 -0.89
N LEU A 121 15.72 1.00 0.39
CA LEU A 121 15.04 0.13 1.35
C LEU A 121 13.71 0.75 1.74
N THR A 122 12.66 -0.06 1.81
CA THR A 122 11.35 0.38 2.32
C THR A 122 10.80 -0.66 3.27
N GLU A 123 10.09 -0.18 4.28
CA GLU A 123 9.38 -0.97 5.27
C GLU A 123 8.03 -0.33 5.51
N SER A 124 6.97 -1.14 5.54
CA SER A 124 5.63 -0.71 5.93
C SER A 124 5.01 -1.76 6.84
N PHE A 125 4.65 -1.34 8.03
CA PHE A 125 4.03 -2.16 9.04
C PHE A 125 2.68 -1.57 9.43
N ARG A 126 1.66 -2.40 9.56
CA ARG A 126 0.32 -2.03 10.02
C ARG A 126 -0.26 -3.09 10.93
N TYR A 127 -0.80 -2.65 12.06
CA TYR A 127 -1.66 -3.43 12.92
C TYR A 127 -2.99 -2.71 13.05
N THR A 128 -4.05 -3.33 12.56
CA THR A 128 -5.40 -2.72 12.52
C THR A 128 -6.46 -3.82 12.46
N PRO A 129 -7.62 -3.64 13.07
CA PRO A 129 -8.76 -4.54 12.90
C PRO A 129 -9.55 -4.27 11.60
N GLU A 130 -9.18 -3.26 10.85
CA GLU A 130 -9.77 -3.01 9.54
C GLU A 130 -9.04 -3.84 8.49
N PRO A 131 -9.74 -4.72 7.74
CA PRO A 131 -9.11 -5.52 6.71
C PRO A 131 -8.47 -4.63 5.64
N PRO A 132 -7.39 -5.08 5.00
CA PRO A 132 -6.81 -4.36 3.89
C PRO A 132 -7.86 -4.13 2.81
N ALA A 133 -8.03 -2.88 2.42
CA ALA A 133 -8.93 -2.48 1.36
C ALA A 133 -8.14 -2.03 0.12
N PHE A 134 -8.78 -1.30 -0.76
CA PHE A 134 -8.08 -0.65 -1.85
C PHE A 134 -6.98 0.30 -1.35
N LEU A 135 -5.93 0.43 -2.16
CA LEU A 135 -4.92 1.48 -1.98
C LEU A 135 -5.61 2.85 -1.95
N THR A 136 -5.75 3.40 -0.76
CA THR A 136 -6.28 4.75 -0.58
C THR A 136 -5.16 5.76 -0.73
N GLY A 137 -5.31 6.72 -1.65
CA GLY A 137 -4.51 7.94 -1.67
C GLY A 137 -3.21 7.91 -2.47
N GLY A 138 -3.26 7.45 -3.69
CA GLY A 138 -2.56 8.16 -4.73
C GLY A 138 -1.15 7.80 -5.12
N LYS A 139 -0.34 7.09 -4.42
CA LYS A 139 0.89 6.52 -4.98
C LYS A 139 0.85 5.02 -4.81
N PRO A 140 0.86 4.24 -5.93
CA PRO A 140 1.18 2.84 -5.79
C PRO A 140 2.53 2.77 -5.08
N PRO A 141 2.67 1.98 -4.00
CA PRO A 141 3.98 1.70 -3.44
C PRO A 141 4.87 1.13 -4.54
N PRO A 142 6.19 1.32 -4.49
CA PRO A 142 7.14 0.82 -5.49
C PRO A 142 7.02 -0.69 -5.73
N THR A 143 6.53 -1.42 -4.76
CA THR A 143 6.05 -2.81 -4.85
C THR A 143 4.57 -2.79 -4.57
N ALA A 144 3.75 -3.24 -5.54
CA ALA A 144 2.31 -3.32 -5.33
C ALA A 144 2.02 -4.22 -4.13
N ASP A 145 1.42 -3.65 -3.09
CA ASP A 145 1.01 -4.37 -1.88
C ASP A 145 0.00 -5.48 -2.29
N PRO A 146 0.34 -6.75 -2.14
CA PRO A 146 -0.52 -7.85 -2.56
C PRO A 146 -1.82 -7.91 -1.75
N PHE A 147 -1.87 -7.29 -0.56
CA PHE A 147 -3.01 -7.33 0.33
C PHE A 147 -4.02 -6.21 0.09
N THR A 148 -3.71 -5.23 -0.75
CA THR A 148 -4.59 -4.09 -1.07
C THR A 148 -5.24 -4.20 -2.45
N ARG A 149 -5.59 -5.41 -2.87
CA ARG A 149 -6.21 -5.71 -4.17
C ARG A 149 -7.73 -5.73 -4.15
N GLY A 150 -8.35 -4.99 -3.23
CA GLY A 150 -9.80 -4.93 -3.11
C GLY A 150 -10.44 -6.13 -2.40
N LEU A 151 -9.66 -7.08 -1.90
CA LEU A 151 -10.17 -8.17 -1.08
C LEU A 151 -10.46 -7.61 0.31
N GLN A 152 -11.69 -7.77 0.75
CA GLN A 152 -12.14 -7.40 2.09
C GLN A 152 -12.67 -8.63 2.81
N GLY A 153 -12.66 -8.58 4.12
CA GLY A 153 -13.19 -9.62 4.96
C GLY A 153 -13.86 -9.04 6.18
N PHE A 154 -14.30 -9.89 7.08
CA PHE A 154 -14.82 -9.45 8.37
C PHE A 154 -13.80 -8.61 9.13
N ARG A 155 -14.30 -7.78 10.06
CA ARG A 155 -13.44 -7.10 11.00
C ARG A 155 -12.68 -8.12 11.84
N ALA A 156 -11.37 -8.07 11.77
CA ALA A 156 -10.46 -8.95 12.51
C ALA A 156 -9.17 -8.18 12.79
N ASN A 157 -8.53 -8.48 13.90
CA ASN A 157 -7.20 -7.94 14.15
C ASN A 157 -6.24 -8.43 13.06
N THR A 158 -5.73 -7.53 12.26
CA THR A 158 -4.80 -7.86 11.18
C THR A 158 -3.45 -7.21 11.40
N PHE A 159 -2.43 -7.97 11.11
CA PHE A 159 -1.04 -7.57 11.09
C PHE A 159 -0.54 -7.72 9.66
N ALA A 160 -0.09 -6.63 9.05
CA ALA A 160 0.52 -6.63 7.73
C ALA A 160 1.89 -5.97 7.79
N ASN A 161 2.88 -6.61 7.17
CA ASN A 161 4.23 -6.09 7.08
C ASN A 161 4.75 -6.30 5.66
N ILE A 162 5.40 -5.28 5.09
CA ILE A 162 6.03 -5.35 3.77
C ILE A 162 7.40 -4.69 3.86
N ALA A 163 8.45 -5.50 3.72
CA ALA A 163 9.82 -5.05 3.60
C ALA A 163 10.28 -5.16 2.15
N SER A 164 10.98 -4.18 1.61
CA SER A 164 11.56 -4.30 0.27
C SER A 164 12.94 -3.65 0.14
N ALA A 165 13.74 -4.21 -0.77
CA ALA A 165 15.02 -3.70 -1.19
C ALA A 165 15.04 -3.60 -2.72
N GLN A 166 15.39 -2.42 -3.25
CA GLN A 166 15.51 -2.19 -4.68
C GLN A 166 16.93 -1.70 -4.98
N GLY A 167 17.63 -2.45 -5.81
CA GLY A 167 19.00 -2.18 -6.22
C GLY A 167 19.10 -1.82 -7.70
N ALA A 168 20.02 -0.94 -8.04
CA ALA A 168 20.41 -0.67 -9.42
C ALA A 168 21.92 -0.48 -9.51
N TYR A 169 22.53 -1.08 -10.54
CA TYR A 169 23.95 -0.92 -10.82
C TYR A 169 24.17 -0.47 -12.26
N ALA A 170 24.84 0.65 -12.45
CA ALA A 170 25.15 1.21 -13.76
C ALA A 170 26.30 0.43 -14.42
N LEU A 171 26.03 -0.34 -15.47
CA LEU A 171 27.02 -1.03 -16.29
C LEU A 171 27.63 -0.10 -17.34
N SER A 172 26.83 0.85 -17.84
CA SER A 172 27.25 1.91 -18.75
C SER A 172 26.37 3.15 -18.60
N ARG A 173 26.55 4.16 -19.44
CA ARG A 173 25.69 5.36 -19.46
C ARG A 173 24.24 5.06 -19.85
N THR A 174 24.00 3.99 -20.57
CA THR A 174 22.68 3.61 -21.11
C THR A 174 22.16 2.29 -20.57
N VAL A 175 23.00 1.46 -19.97
CA VAL A 175 22.64 0.13 -19.47
C VAL A 175 22.86 0.07 -17.97
N SER A 176 21.86 -0.42 -17.22
CA SER A 176 21.96 -0.76 -15.81
C SER A 176 21.36 -2.13 -15.53
N LEU A 177 21.85 -2.81 -14.52
CA LEU A 177 21.20 -3.98 -13.94
C LEU A 177 20.31 -3.51 -12.80
N ARG A 178 19.07 -4.00 -12.73
CA ARG A 178 18.15 -3.76 -11.62
C ARG A 178 17.80 -5.07 -10.94
N GLY A 179 17.61 -5.01 -9.62
CA GLY A 179 17.14 -6.12 -8.83
C GLY A 179 16.24 -5.61 -7.71
N ASP A 180 15.16 -6.33 -7.45
CA ASP A 180 14.24 -6.04 -6.37
C ASP A 180 14.02 -7.31 -5.55
N TYR A 181 13.85 -7.13 -4.25
CA TYR A 181 13.37 -8.16 -3.35
C TYR A 181 12.29 -7.56 -2.45
N SER A 182 11.21 -8.30 -2.23
CA SER A 182 10.21 -7.94 -1.22
C SER A 182 9.77 -9.16 -0.42
N TYR A 183 9.57 -8.92 0.86
CA TYR A 183 8.93 -9.84 1.78
C TYR A 183 7.64 -9.22 2.28
N SER A 184 6.52 -9.93 2.12
CA SER A 184 5.22 -9.49 2.60
C SER A 184 4.65 -10.54 3.56
N LEU A 185 4.16 -10.07 4.70
CA LEU A 185 3.60 -10.90 5.77
C LEU A 185 2.21 -10.38 6.12
N PHE A 186 1.23 -11.27 6.13
CA PHE A 186 -0.11 -11.02 6.63
C PHE A 186 -0.44 -12.06 7.70
N ARG A 187 -0.99 -11.60 8.81
CA ARG A 187 -1.49 -12.44 9.89
C ARG A 187 -2.86 -11.91 10.30
N ALA A 188 -3.79 -12.80 10.53
CA ALA A 188 -5.09 -12.48 11.09
C ALA A 188 -5.24 -13.10 12.48
N GLY A 189 -5.74 -12.29 13.41
CA GLY A 189 -6.09 -12.73 14.75
C GLY A 189 -7.59 -13.05 14.89
N SER A 190 -8.13 -12.85 16.08
CA SER A 190 -9.54 -13.08 16.38
C SER A 190 -10.47 -12.16 15.60
N PHE A 191 -11.61 -12.70 15.20
CA PHE A 191 -12.71 -11.93 14.62
C PHE A 191 -13.48 -11.18 15.71
N PHE A 192 -14.04 -10.02 15.35
CA PHE A 192 -15.00 -9.28 16.17
C PHE A 192 -16.45 -9.75 16.00
N VAL A 193 -16.71 -10.63 15.06
CA VAL A 193 -17.99 -11.26 14.81
C VAL A 193 -17.86 -12.74 15.13
N GLU A 194 -18.78 -13.30 15.93
CA GLU A 194 -18.83 -14.73 16.15
C GLU A 194 -19.13 -15.42 14.82
N SER A 195 -18.13 -16.06 14.24
CA SER A 195 -18.30 -16.91 13.07
C SER A 195 -19.14 -18.11 13.49
N THR A 196 -20.38 -18.17 13.04
CA THR A 196 -21.14 -19.43 13.05
C THR A 196 -20.33 -20.47 12.28
N ALA A 197 -20.28 -21.72 12.79
CA ALA A 197 -19.48 -22.80 12.23
C ALA A 197 -19.61 -22.85 10.69
N GLY A 198 -18.49 -22.60 9.97
CA GLY A 198 -18.44 -22.61 8.51
C GLY A 198 -18.38 -21.23 7.83
N GLY A 199 -18.24 -20.13 8.59
CA GLY A 199 -18.02 -18.80 7.99
C GLY A 199 -16.62 -18.64 7.36
N PRO A 200 -16.47 -17.65 6.47
CA PRO A 200 -15.19 -17.40 5.79
C PRO A 200 -14.08 -17.02 6.80
N THR A 201 -12.88 -17.54 6.59
CA THR A 201 -11.71 -17.35 7.45
C THR A 201 -10.62 -16.57 6.73
N PHE A 202 -9.71 -15.96 7.50
CA PHE A 202 -8.47 -15.42 6.97
C PHE A 202 -7.38 -16.50 6.94
N PHE A 203 -6.46 -16.33 6.00
CA PHE A 203 -5.26 -17.17 5.89
C PHE A 203 -4.04 -16.34 6.21
N ASP A 204 -3.22 -16.83 7.11
CA ASP A 204 -1.89 -16.30 7.33
C ASP A 204 -1.06 -16.47 6.06
N THR A 205 -0.45 -15.42 5.58
CA THR A 205 0.19 -15.43 4.27
C THR A 205 1.59 -14.81 4.34
N ASN A 206 2.57 -15.53 3.78
CA ASN A 206 3.93 -15.05 3.56
C ASN A 206 4.21 -15.04 2.07
N ILE A 207 4.80 -13.95 1.56
CA ILE A 207 5.19 -13.82 0.16
C ILE A 207 6.64 -13.36 0.09
N HIS A 208 7.45 -14.14 -0.62
CA HIS A 208 8.79 -13.74 -1.05
C HIS A 208 8.74 -13.47 -2.55
N ARG A 209 9.13 -12.29 -2.95
CA ARG A 209 9.22 -11.91 -4.37
C ARG A 209 10.58 -11.34 -4.64
N TRP A 210 11.23 -11.81 -5.68
CA TRP A 210 12.46 -11.19 -6.18
C TRP A 210 12.38 -11.01 -7.69
N SER A 211 13.02 -9.99 -8.20
CA SER A 211 13.17 -9.79 -9.63
C SER A 211 14.57 -9.28 -9.97
N VAL A 212 15.02 -9.59 -11.19
CA VAL A 212 16.29 -9.11 -11.71
C VAL A 212 16.21 -8.93 -13.21
N GLY A 213 16.92 -7.94 -13.73
CA GLY A 213 17.04 -7.78 -15.18
C GLY A 213 17.72 -6.49 -15.65
N PRO A 214 18.11 -6.46 -16.94
CA PRO A 214 18.71 -5.28 -17.54
C PRO A 214 17.69 -4.17 -17.77
N SER A 215 18.13 -2.93 -17.58
CA SER A 215 17.38 -1.71 -17.86
C SER A 215 18.17 -0.86 -18.84
N LEU A 216 17.54 -0.50 -19.95
CA LEU A 216 18.09 0.22 -21.08
C LEU A 216 17.50 1.63 -21.11
N ARG A 217 18.32 2.66 -21.02
CA ARG A 217 17.90 4.05 -21.27
C ARG A 217 17.90 4.28 -22.78
N LEU A 218 16.72 4.40 -23.38
CA LEU A 218 16.53 4.62 -24.81
C LEU A 218 16.66 6.11 -25.18
N SER A 219 16.17 6.98 -24.28
CA SER A 219 16.27 8.43 -24.41
C SER A 219 16.46 9.10 -23.02
N ARG A 220 16.39 10.44 -22.96
CA ARG A 220 16.40 11.16 -21.67
C ARG A 220 15.19 10.85 -20.81
N GLY A 221 14.03 10.58 -21.44
CA GLY A 221 12.77 10.28 -20.77
C GLY A 221 12.38 8.80 -20.76
N ASP A 222 12.98 7.98 -21.65
CA ASP A 222 12.49 6.63 -21.92
C ASP A 222 13.44 5.57 -21.37
N THR A 223 12.87 4.58 -20.71
CA THR A 223 13.61 3.44 -20.16
C THR A 223 12.83 2.16 -20.42
N LEU A 224 13.50 1.15 -20.96
CA LEU A 224 12.98 -0.21 -21.12
C LEU A 224 13.72 -1.12 -20.13
N THR A 225 12.98 -1.87 -19.31
CA THR A 225 13.53 -2.86 -18.38
C THR A 225 12.93 -4.22 -18.71
N LEU A 226 13.77 -5.23 -18.89
CA LEU A 226 13.34 -6.62 -19.01
C LEU A 226 13.62 -7.29 -17.67
N LYS A 227 12.63 -7.97 -17.07
CA LYS A 227 12.76 -8.57 -15.73
C LYS A 227 12.35 -10.04 -15.77
N TYR A 228 13.14 -10.87 -15.13
CA TYR A 228 12.67 -12.14 -14.61
C TYR A 228 12.23 -11.94 -13.16
N GLN A 229 11.07 -12.49 -12.79
CA GLN A 229 10.53 -12.42 -11.44
C GLN A 229 10.16 -13.81 -10.97
N ASP A 230 10.47 -14.11 -9.72
CA ASP A 230 10.03 -15.31 -9.01
C ASP A 230 9.27 -14.87 -7.74
N THR A 231 8.14 -15.53 -7.47
CA THR A 231 7.33 -15.25 -6.29
C THR A 231 6.93 -16.55 -5.63
N GLN A 232 7.25 -16.69 -4.35
CA GLN A 232 6.89 -17.83 -3.50
C GLN A 232 5.87 -17.36 -2.46
N MET A 233 4.77 -18.07 -2.36
CA MET A 233 3.66 -17.74 -1.50
C MET A 233 3.34 -18.95 -0.61
N ASN A 234 3.34 -18.72 0.71
CA ASN A 234 2.98 -19.71 1.71
C ASN A 234 1.75 -19.21 2.45
N GLN A 235 0.74 -20.06 2.54
CA GLN A 235 -0.47 -19.79 3.28
C GLN A 235 -0.69 -20.87 4.31
N SER A 236 -1.05 -20.48 5.53
CA SER A 236 -1.44 -21.37 6.62
C SER A 236 -2.83 -20.99 7.13
N GLY A 237 -3.64 -21.98 7.41
CA GLY A 237 -5.01 -21.82 7.90
C GLY A 237 -5.50 -23.08 8.58
N ALA A 238 -6.79 -23.11 8.98
CA ALA A 238 -7.33 -24.11 9.90
C ALA A 238 -7.23 -25.59 9.45
N ALA A 239 -6.93 -25.90 8.19
CA ALA A 239 -6.95 -27.28 7.70
C ALA A 239 -5.71 -27.70 6.88
N THR A 240 -5.04 -26.81 6.16
CA THR A 240 -3.90 -27.16 5.28
C THR A 240 -2.96 -25.99 5.06
N ASP A 241 -1.67 -26.30 5.06
CA ASP A 241 -0.66 -25.37 4.56
C ASP A 241 -0.57 -25.48 3.05
N LEU A 242 -0.66 -24.35 2.36
CA LEU A 242 -0.55 -24.27 0.91
C LEU A 242 0.72 -23.52 0.54
N HIS A 243 1.45 -24.10 -0.39
CA HIS A 243 2.61 -23.46 -1.01
C HIS A 243 2.36 -23.36 -2.52
N PHE A 244 2.53 -22.18 -3.07
CA PHE A 244 2.51 -21.99 -4.52
C PHE A 244 3.52 -20.96 -4.96
N SER A 245 4.02 -21.13 -6.18
CA SER A 245 5.04 -20.28 -6.75
C SER A 245 4.66 -19.84 -8.16
N THR A 246 5.13 -18.65 -8.51
CA THR A 246 4.98 -18.10 -9.87
C THR A 246 6.31 -17.62 -10.41
N ARG A 247 6.53 -17.82 -11.71
CA ARG A 247 7.67 -17.29 -12.46
C ARG A 247 7.17 -16.41 -13.58
N ALA A 248 7.70 -15.21 -13.70
CA ALA A 248 7.26 -14.26 -14.71
C ALA A 248 8.44 -13.71 -15.53
N ALA A 249 8.17 -13.51 -16.81
CA ALA A 249 9.01 -12.72 -17.71
C ALA A 249 8.24 -11.45 -18.10
N LEU A 250 8.75 -10.28 -17.70
CA LEU A 250 8.06 -9.01 -17.81
C LEU A 250 8.93 -7.99 -18.52
N GLY A 251 8.31 -7.20 -19.42
CA GLY A 251 8.88 -5.97 -19.96
C GLY A 251 8.21 -4.75 -19.30
N GLU A 252 9.00 -3.80 -18.84
CA GLU A 252 8.54 -2.53 -18.30
C GLU A 252 9.08 -1.38 -19.13
N TYR A 253 8.20 -0.56 -19.67
CA TYR A 253 8.54 0.62 -20.43
C TYR A 253 8.07 1.87 -19.70
N VAL A 254 9.00 2.75 -19.36
CA VAL A 254 8.75 4.01 -18.64
C VAL A 254 9.01 5.16 -19.57
N ILE A 255 8.01 6.03 -19.75
CA ILE A 255 8.09 7.29 -20.48
C ILE A 255 7.95 8.43 -19.48
N ARG A 256 8.86 9.40 -19.54
CA ARG A 256 8.81 10.62 -18.70
C ARG A 256 8.89 11.85 -19.57
N THR A 257 7.88 12.70 -19.45
CA THR A 257 7.85 14.04 -20.00
C THR A 257 7.76 15.05 -18.84
N PRO A 258 7.88 16.36 -19.09
CA PRO A 258 7.68 17.37 -18.04
C PRO A 258 6.30 17.28 -17.35
N ASP A 259 5.25 16.97 -18.11
CA ASP A 259 3.87 17.04 -17.65
C ASP A 259 3.29 15.68 -17.25
N TRP A 260 3.83 14.56 -17.78
CA TRP A 260 3.30 13.23 -17.48
C TRP A 260 4.38 12.15 -17.44
N THR A 261 4.07 11.11 -16.71
CA THR A 261 4.87 9.87 -16.67
C THR A 261 3.93 8.69 -16.90
N ALA A 262 4.29 7.82 -17.83
CA ALA A 262 3.60 6.54 -18.03
C ALA A 262 4.57 5.39 -17.79
N THR A 263 4.08 4.35 -17.11
CA THR A 263 4.76 3.07 -16.94
C THR A 263 3.84 1.99 -17.49
N LEU A 264 4.32 1.27 -18.50
CA LEU A 264 3.66 0.11 -19.07
C LEU A 264 4.44 -1.13 -18.67
N THR A 265 3.76 -2.13 -18.14
CA THR A 265 4.35 -3.44 -17.81
C THR A 265 3.54 -4.50 -18.53
N GLY A 266 4.21 -5.46 -19.16
CA GLY A 266 3.54 -6.57 -19.83
C GLY A 266 4.42 -7.79 -19.92
N GLY A 267 3.81 -8.97 -19.91
CA GLY A 267 4.51 -10.24 -20.01
C GLY A 267 3.63 -11.42 -19.65
N ALA A 268 4.28 -12.49 -19.25
CA ALA A 268 3.61 -13.74 -18.90
C ALA A 268 4.10 -14.26 -17.56
N THR A 269 3.17 -14.78 -16.77
CA THR A 269 3.40 -15.40 -15.47
C THR A 269 2.97 -16.86 -15.53
N TYR A 270 3.89 -17.75 -15.22
CA TYR A 270 3.67 -19.18 -15.10
C TYR A 270 3.37 -19.52 -13.64
N LEU A 271 2.25 -20.20 -13.39
CA LEU A 271 1.85 -20.72 -12.08
C LEU A 271 2.18 -22.21 -12.01
N GLU A 272 3.13 -22.57 -11.13
CA GLU A 272 3.68 -23.94 -11.08
C GLU A 272 2.62 -24.99 -10.73
N GLN A 273 1.74 -24.71 -9.76
CA GLN A 273 0.77 -25.68 -9.26
C GLN A 273 -0.25 -26.13 -10.30
N THR A 274 -0.57 -25.28 -11.26
CA THR A 274 -1.56 -25.57 -12.30
C THR A 274 -0.93 -25.84 -13.65
N ASN A 275 0.38 -25.62 -13.77
CA ASN A 275 1.13 -25.71 -15.02
C ASN A 275 0.57 -24.78 -16.12
N ASN A 276 0.02 -23.64 -15.72
CA ASN A 276 -0.65 -22.68 -16.60
C ASN A 276 0.16 -21.39 -16.77
N LEU A 277 0.09 -20.81 -17.96
CA LEU A 277 0.67 -19.53 -18.31
C LEU A 277 -0.45 -18.48 -18.38
N PHE A 278 -0.26 -17.36 -17.71
CA PHE A 278 -1.20 -16.25 -17.67
C PHE A 278 -0.55 -14.97 -18.16
N ALA A 279 -1.31 -14.13 -18.88
CA ALA A 279 -0.88 -12.77 -19.17
C ALA A 279 -0.89 -11.94 -17.91
N SER A 280 0.22 -11.25 -17.63
CA SER A 280 0.37 -10.30 -16.52
C SER A 280 0.82 -8.96 -17.06
N GLY A 281 0.40 -7.89 -16.39
CA GLY A 281 0.80 -6.56 -16.82
C GLY A 281 0.15 -5.44 -16.05
N GLY A 282 0.52 -4.21 -16.39
CA GLY A 282 -0.03 -3.03 -15.75
C GLY A 282 0.25 -1.75 -16.53
N LEU A 283 -0.51 -0.73 -16.18
CA LEU A 283 -0.36 0.64 -16.63
C LEU A 283 -0.39 1.54 -15.41
N VAL A 284 0.53 2.50 -15.34
CA VAL A 284 0.45 3.64 -14.43
C VAL A 284 0.68 4.89 -15.25
N LEU A 285 -0.30 5.79 -15.26
CA LEU A 285 -0.22 7.11 -15.88
C LEU A 285 -0.37 8.16 -14.79
N ALA A 286 0.62 9.02 -14.60
CA ALA A 286 0.55 10.19 -13.75
C ALA A 286 0.67 11.44 -14.63
N TRP A 287 -0.30 12.32 -14.58
CA TRP A 287 -0.39 13.51 -15.41
C TRP A 287 -0.63 14.75 -14.56
N ASN A 288 0.27 15.74 -14.68
CA ASN A 288 0.09 17.07 -14.13
C ASN A 288 -0.56 17.91 -15.25
N TYR A 289 -1.90 17.97 -15.28
CA TYR A 289 -2.64 18.72 -16.29
C TYR A 289 -2.28 20.21 -16.26
N ASP A 290 -2.16 20.74 -15.05
CA ASP A 290 -1.66 22.08 -14.78
C ASP A 290 -0.97 22.12 -13.40
N ARG A 291 -0.61 23.33 -12.90
CA ARG A 291 0.04 23.50 -11.59
C ARG A 291 -0.88 23.15 -10.41
N SER A 292 -2.19 23.11 -10.64
CA SER A 292 -3.22 22.88 -9.61
C SER A 292 -3.84 21.49 -9.69
N THR A 293 -3.78 20.82 -10.85
CA THR A 293 -4.49 19.56 -11.12
C THR A 293 -3.52 18.42 -11.43
N ARG A 294 -3.63 17.37 -10.65
CA ARG A 294 -2.92 16.10 -10.87
C ARG A 294 -3.91 14.97 -11.06
N LEU A 295 -3.73 14.19 -12.12
CA LEU A 295 -4.47 12.97 -12.40
C LEU A 295 -3.53 11.77 -12.35
N GLN A 296 -4.00 10.67 -11.77
CA GLN A 296 -3.30 9.39 -11.84
C GLN A 296 -4.32 8.31 -12.20
N ILE A 297 -3.94 7.46 -13.16
CA ILE A 297 -4.70 6.27 -13.55
C ILE A 297 -3.76 5.09 -13.42
N SER A 298 -4.22 3.99 -12.85
CA SER A 298 -3.48 2.75 -12.83
C SER A 298 -4.39 1.56 -13.09
N GLY A 299 -3.83 0.54 -13.69
CA GLY A 299 -4.49 -0.74 -13.91
C GLY A 299 -3.45 -1.85 -13.82
N SER A 300 -3.83 -3.00 -13.30
CA SER A 300 -2.93 -4.16 -13.24
C SER A 300 -3.69 -5.47 -13.32
N ARG A 301 -3.02 -6.47 -13.87
CA ARG A 301 -3.42 -7.88 -13.86
C ARG A 301 -2.24 -8.70 -13.36
N ASP A 302 -2.43 -9.43 -12.26
CA ASP A 302 -1.38 -10.21 -11.61
C ASP A 302 -1.98 -11.41 -10.87
N ILE A 303 -1.14 -12.38 -10.51
CA ILE A 303 -1.48 -13.49 -9.63
C ILE A 303 -1.12 -13.09 -8.20
N VAL A 304 -2.12 -13.16 -7.31
CA VAL A 304 -2.02 -12.81 -5.89
C VAL A 304 -2.56 -13.92 -5.01
N PRO A 305 -2.16 -14.02 -3.74
CA PRO A 305 -2.79 -14.96 -2.81
C PRO A 305 -4.20 -14.50 -2.43
N GLY A 306 -5.10 -15.46 -2.27
CA GLY A 306 -6.38 -15.22 -1.60
C GLY A 306 -6.17 -15.32 -0.08
N PHE A 307 -6.25 -14.23 0.66
CA PHE A 307 -6.03 -14.24 2.10
C PHE A 307 -7.33 -14.25 2.94
N PHE A 308 -8.49 -14.20 2.28
CA PHE A 308 -9.80 -14.25 2.91
C PHE A 308 -10.74 -15.18 2.15
N ALA A 309 -11.50 -16.00 2.86
CA ALA A 309 -12.50 -16.95 2.40
C ALA A 309 -11.94 -18.13 1.60
N ILE A 310 -10.89 -17.94 0.82
CA ILE A 310 -10.24 -18.99 0.03
C ILE A 310 -8.74 -18.91 0.19
N SER A 311 -8.14 -20.08 0.35
CA SER A 311 -6.71 -20.30 0.18
C SER A 311 -6.39 -20.59 -1.30
N GLY A 312 -5.25 -20.11 -1.76
CA GLY A 312 -4.77 -20.39 -3.11
C GLY A 312 -4.48 -19.13 -3.92
N ALA A 313 -4.31 -19.31 -5.21
CA ALA A 313 -3.96 -18.25 -6.13
C ALA A 313 -5.21 -17.61 -6.77
N LEU A 314 -5.19 -16.29 -6.87
CA LEU A 314 -6.22 -15.49 -7.54
C LEU A 314 -5.61 -14.76 -8.72
N ILE A 315 -6.29 -14.74 -9.86
CA ILE A 315 -6.02 -13.79 -10.94
C ILE A 315 -6.76 -12.50 -10.58
N SER A 316 -6.02 -11.46 -10.24
CA SER A 316 -6.58 -10.18 -9.82
C SER A 316 -6.40 -9.12 -10.90
N ASN A 317 -7.50 -8.48 -11.27
CA ASN A 317 -7.55 -7.32 -12.17
C ASN A 317 -7.95 -6.11 -11.34
N THR A 318 -7.17 -5.04 -11.37
CA THR A 318 -7.47 -3.81 -10.64
C THR A 318 -7.38 -2.60 -11.55
N VAL A 319 -8.27 -1.64 -11.35
CA VAL A 319 -8.23 -0.33 -11.98
C VAL A 319 -8.43 0.72 -10.91
N SER A 320 -7.63 1.76 -10.90
CA SER A 320 -7.81 2.92 -10.04
C SER A 320 -7.59 4.22 -10.78
N MET A 321 -8.33 5.24 -10.38
CA MET A 321 -8.17 6.61 -10.84
C MET A 321 -8.20 7.54 -9.65
N SER A 322 -7.28 8.48 -9.59
CA SER A 322 -7.28 9.55 -8.60
C SER A 322 -7.07 10.91 -9.25
N ILE A 323 -7.74 11.92 -8.70
CA ILE A 323 -7.59 13.31 -9.07
C ILE A 323 -7.33 14.13 -7.81
N GLU A 324 -6.41 15.07 -7.91
CA GLU A 324 -6.15 16.08 -6.88
C GLU A 324 -6.18 17.45 -7.55
N HIS A 325 -7.01 18.36 -7.04
CA HIS A 325 -7.15 19.70 -7.57
C HIS A 325 -7.07 20.75 -6.45
N ARG A 326 -6.18 21.72 -6.60
CA ARG A 326 -6.07 22.88 -5.71
C ARG A 326 -7.02 23.97 -6.17
N LEU A 327 -8.14 24.12 -5.47
CA LEU A 327 -9.13 25.18 -5.73
C LEU A 327 -8.58 26.57 -5.35
N SER A 328 -7.74 26.63 -4.31
CA SER A 328 -7.03 27.83 -3.86
C SER A 328 -5.75 27.45 -3.11
N GLN A 329 -5.04 28.45 -2.56
CA GLN A 329 -3.85 28.19 -1.74
C GLN A 329 -4.17 27.43 -0.44
N VAL A 330 -5.41 27.51 0.03
CA VAL A 330 -5.85 26.89 1.29
C VAL A 330 -6.89 25.77 1.13
N LEU A 331 -7.49 25.64 -0.06
CA LEU A 331 -8.55 24.66 -0.33
C LEU A 331 -8.13 23.70 -1.44
N SER A 332 -8.19 22.40 -1.17
CA SER A 332 -7.97 21.34 -2.15
C SER A 332 -9.12 20.33 -2.15
N LEU A 333 -9.36 19.76 -3.31
CA LEU A 333 -10.31 18.68 -3.57
C LEU A 333 -9.51 17.49 -4.08
N ALA A 334 -9.76 16.31 -3.51
CA ALA A 334 -9.24 15.06 -4.03
C ALA A 334 -10.37 14.05 -4.22
N GLY A 335 -10.22 13.20 -5.22
CA GLY A 335 -11.15 12.12 -5.48
C GLY A 335 -10.40 10.86 -5.91
N ASN A 336 -10.90 9.69 -5.54
CA ASN A 336 -10.42 8.43 -6.08
C ASN A 336 -11.58 7.47 -6.35
N VAL A 337 -11.39 6.63 -7.35
CA VAL A 337 -12.29 5.51 -7.69
C VAL A 337 -11.43 4.30 -7.93
N ASN A 338 -11.83 3.16 -7.35
CA ASN A 338 -11.12 1.90 -7.48
C ASN A 338 -12.11 0.80 -7.84
N TYR A 339 -11.67 -0.11 -8.68
CA TYR A 339 -12.37 -1.34 -9.04
C TYR A 339 -11.39 -2.52 -9.00
N ALA A 340 -11.81 -3.64 -8.46
CA ALA A 340 -11.07 -4.88 -8.51
C ALA A 340 -12.01 -6.04 -8.79
N PHE A 341 -11.54 -6.93 -9.67
CA PHE A 341 -12.15 -8.22 -9.96
C PHE A 341 -11.08 -9.30 -9.84
N SER A 342 -11.31 -10.30 -9.02
CA SER A 342 -10.40 -11.42 -8.83
C SER A 342 -11.15 -12.74 -8.91
N ALA A 343 -10.52 -13.73 -9.53
CA ALA A 343 -11.09 -15.07 -9.67
C ALA A 343 -10.07 -16.13 -9.24
N THR A 344 -10.54 -17.20 -8.63
CA THR A 344 -9.68 -18.33 -8.24
C THR A 344 -9.12 -19.06 -9.45
N THR A 345 -7.91 -19.61 -9.30
CA THR A 345 -7.28 -20.45 -10.32
C THR A 345 -6.71 -21.73 -9.69
N PRO A 346 -6.89 -22.93 -10.30
CA PRO A 346 -7.60 -23.20 -11.55
C PRO A 346 -9.13 -23.24 -11.37
N GLY A 347 -9.83 -22.83 -12.42
CA GLY A 347 -11.29 -22.79 -12.45
C GLY A 347 -11.84 -21.59 -11.67
N GLU A 348 -12.72 -20.82 -12.26
CA GLU A 348 -13.36 -19.66 -11.64
C GLU A 348 -14.42 -20.10 -10.60
N ALA A 349 -14.02 -20.94 -9.62
CA ALA A 349 -14.95 -21.49 -8.62
C ALA A 349 -15.47 -20.39 -7.68
N GLN A 350 -14.72 -19.31 -7.50
CA GLN A 350 -15.17 -18.14 -6.75
C GLN A 350 -14.65 -16.87 -7.40
N THR A 351 -15.47 -15.85 -7.37
CA THR A 351 -15.13 -14.51 -7.82
C THR A 351 -15.27 -13.49 -6.70
N TYR A 352 -14.41 -12.52 -6.73
CA TYR A 352 -14.39 -11.37 -5.83
C TYR A 352 -14.55 -10.13 -6.67
N GLU A 353 -15.52 -9.32 -6.35
CA GLU A 353 -15.71 -8.02 -6.95
C GLU A 353 -15.73 -6.95 -5.88
N SER A 354 -15.02 -5.86 -6.10
CA SER A 354 -15.07 -4.73 -5.22
C SER A 354 -14.89 -3.42 -5.96
N TYR A 355 -15.57 -2.39 -5.50
CA TYR A 355 -15.39 -1.04 -5.97
C TYR A 355 -15.52 -0.04 -4.81
N SER A 356 -14.79 1.05 -4.92
CA SER A 356 -14.85 2.13 -3.95
C SER A 356 -14.69 3.49 -4.62
N GLY A 357 -15.30 4.50 -4.03
CA GLY A 357 -15.12 5.89 -4.42
C GLY A 357 -15.01 6.77 -3.19
N THR A 358 -14.05 7.70 -3.20
CA THR A 358 -13.84 8.68 -2.13
C THR A 358 -13.76 10.08 -2.71
N VAL A 359 -14.40 11.03 -2.05
CA VAL A 359 -14.21 12.47 -2.28
C VAL A 359 -13.74 13.09 -0.99
N LEU A 360 -12.71 13.92 -1.06
CA LEU A 360 -12.05 14.58 0.07
C LEU A 360 -11.93 16.08 -0.20
N PHE A 361 -12.47 16.89 0.70
CA PHE A 361 -12.22 18.33 0.79
C PHE A 361 -11.23 18.58 1.92
N LYS A 362 -10.17 19.33 1.66
CA LYS A 362 -9.19 19.71 2.67
C LYS A 362 -9.02 21.22 2.67
N TYR A 363 -9.09 21.81 3.87
CA TYR A 363 -8.92 23.24 4.12
C TYR A 363 -7.76 23.48 5.10
N LEU A 364 -6.81 24.32 4.70
CA LEU A 364 -5.68 24.76 5.53
C LEU A 364 -6.14 25.97 6.36
N VAL A 365 -6.38 25.76 7.65
CA VAL A 365 -6.77 26.82 8.58
C VAL A 365 -5.58 27.71 8.91
N THR A 366 -4.42 27.08 9.16
CA THR A 366 -3.12 27.73 9.36
C THR A 366 -2.04 26.91 8.68
N ARG A 367 -0.77 27.33 8.80
CA ARG A 367 0.37 26.53 8.29
C ARG A 367 0.52 25.20 9.01
N THR A 368 0.06 25.11 10.25
CA THR A 368 0.19 23.91 11.10
C THR A 368 -1.14 23.16 11.31
N LEU A 369 -2.29 23.77 11.00
CA LEU A 369 -3.61 23.21 11.24
C LEU A 369 -4.39 23.08 9.93
N SER A 370 -4.93 21.90 9.67
CA SER A 370 -5.85 21.65 8.56
C SER A 370 -7.08 20.90 9.03
N THR A 371 -8.18 21.08 8.30
CA THR A 371 -9.42 20.31 8.49
C THR A 371 -9.74 19.58 7.19
N SER A 372 -10.41 18.46 7.28
CA SER A 372 -10.90 17.77 6.10
C SER A 372 -12.28 17.15 6.31
N LEU A 373 -13.03 17.04 5.22
CA LEU A 373 -14.30 16.33 5.15
C LEU A 373 -14.21 15.35 4.01
N SER A 374 -14.49 14.08 4.27
CA SER A 374 -14.51 13.05 3.23
C SER A 374 -15.80 12.24 3.26
N TYR A 375 -16.19 11.77 2.08
CA TYR A 375 -17.22 10.76 1.89
C TYR A 375 -16.63 9.60 1.11
N THR A 376 -16.86 8.38 1.61
CA THR A 376 -16.44 7.15 0.93
C THR A 376 -17.61 6.21 0.80
N TYR A 377 -17.77 5.65 -0.39
CA TYR A 377 -18.62 4.50 -0.67
C TYR A 377 -17.73 3.31 -1.05
N SER A 378 -18.03 2.14 -0.52
CA SER A 378 -17.39 0.89 -0.91
C SER A 378 -18.39 -0.24 -1.01
N HIS A 379 -18.14 -1.15 -1.92
CA HIS A 379 -18.90 -2.38 -2.12
C HIS A 379 -17.94 -3.53 -2.32
N PHE A 380 -18.20 -4.63 -1.67
CA PHE A 380 -17.45 -5.87 -1.81
C PHE A 380 -18.42 -7.05 -1.92
N SER A 381 -18.17 -7.95 -2.85
CA SER A 381 -18.93 -9.20 -3.00
C SER A 381 -18.03 -10.39 -3.25
N ILE A 382 -18.42 -11.52 -2.71
CA ILE A 382 -17.88 -12.83 -3.05
C ILE A 382 -19.02 -13.66 -3.60
N GLU A 383 -18.83 -14.22 -4.78
CA GLU A 383 -19.76 -15.15 -5.40
C GLU A 383 -19.11 -16.52 -5.51
N SER A 384 -19.85 -17.54 -5.13
CA SER A 384 -19.47 -18.95 -5.25
C SER A 384 -20.68 -19.74 -5.74
N PRO A 385 -20.50 -20.69 -6.67
CA PRO A 385 -21.61 -21.51 -7.17
C PRO A 385 -22.34 -22.32 -6.10
N GLN A 386 -21.72 -22.50 -4.93
CA GLN A 386 -22.18 -23.38 -3.86
C GLN A 386 -22.66 -22.66 -2.60
N SER A 387 -22.59 -21.32 -2.55
CA SER A 387 -22.93 -20.53 -1.37
C SER A 387 -23.77 -19.30 -1.71
N VAL A 388 -24.48 -18.79 -0.70
CA VAL A 388 -25.15 -17.48 -0.80
C VAL A 388 -24.09 -16.39 -1.04
N PRO A 389 -24.31 -15.46 -1.99
CA PRO A 389 -23.37 -14.36 -2.21
C PRO A 389 -23.13 -13.57 -0.92
N PHE A 390 -21.87 -13.34 -0.63
CA PHE A 390 -21.45 -12.50 0.49
C PHE A 390 -21.29 -11.08 0.00
N VAL A 391 -22.16 -10.14 0.44
CA VAL A 391 -22.19 -8.76 -0.07
C VAL A 391 -22.08 -7.77 1.08
N VAL A 392 -21.13 -6.85 1.00
CA VAL A 392 -20.87 -5.82 2.02
C VAL A 392 -20.86 -4.42 1.40
N PRO A 393 -22.00 -3.74 1.34
CA PRO A 393 -22.04 -2.31 1.07
C PRO A 393 -21.65 -1.52 2.32
N ARG A 394 -20.87 -0.47 2.15
CA ARG A 394 -20.44 0.40 3.24
C ARG A 394 -20.32 1.84 2.76
N GLN A 395 -20.77 2.76 3.59
CA GLN A 395 -20.61 4.20 3.39
C GLN A 395 -20.10 4.82 4.67
N PHE A 396 -19.23 5.80 4.54
CA PHE A 396 -18.87 6.62 5.68
C PHE A 396 -18.59 8.06 5.31
N VAL A 397 -18.92 8.95 6.22
CA VAL A 397 -18.54 10.36 6.21
C VAL A 397 -17.55 10.56 7.36
N MET A 398 -16.45 11.23 7.10
CA MET A 398 -15.45 11.52 8.12
C MET A 398 -15.06 12.99 8.08
N PHE A 399 -15.07 13.60 9.24
CA PHE A 399 -14.49 14.92 9.48
C PHE A 399 -13.19 14.73 10.27
N SER A 400 -12.12 15.43 9.89
CA SER A 400 -10.87 15.41 10.65
C SER A 400 -10.28 16.80 10.87
N ILE A 401 -9.53 16.91 11.96
CA ILE A 401 -8.68 18.05 12.31
C ILE A 401 -7.28 17.49 12.48
N ASP A 402 -6.32 18.02 11.71
CA ASP A 402 -4.94 17.57 11.68
C ASP A 402 -4.03 18.72 12.08
N ALA A 403 -3.20 18.52 13.09
CA ALA A 403 -2.16 19.46 13.49
C ALA A 403 -0.78 18.85 13.23
N ARG A 404 0.13 19.63 12.63
CA ARG A 404 1.49 19.22 12.29
C ARG A 404 2.46 20.35 12.60
N TRP A 405 3.54 20.05 13.31
CA TRP A 405 4.58 20.99 13.69
C TRP A 405 5.88 20.71 12.93
N GLU A 406 6.33 21.68 12.14
CA GLU A 406 7.56 21.57 11.30
C GLU A 406 8.71 22.39 11.89
#